data_30c0ca5b4499cb04ab1537a70d9e04bd
#
_entry.id   30c0ca5b4499cb04ab1537a70d9e04bd
#
_cell.length_a   1.000
_cell.length_b   1.000
_cell.length_c   1.000
_cell.angle_alpha   90.00
_cell.angle_beta   90.00
_cell.angle_gamma   90.00
#
_symmetry.space_group_name_H-M   'P 1'
#
loop_
_entity.id
_entity.type
_entity.pdbx_description
1 polymer ?
#
loop_
_entity_poly.entity_id
_entity_poly.type
_entity_poly.pdbx_seq_one_letter_code
_entity_poly.pdbx_strand_id
1 'polypeptide(L)'
;MKFERIIEGKDHLWAVRDMNKPNNELAALFQKWNDAEYLWDFFLENQNDLQEFFHIERISEAVEDTIDDAEQLERLILEIPYTENLDELFIPLSSTDMTIRELAREKARNWNRTGHASWLRVYAIRLEKNVFVITGGAIKLTRTMQERTHTQAELDKLNQCRQYLASNGVFDSDSFISMIEEDNI
;
A
#
# COMPACT_ATOMS: atom_id res chain seq x y z
N MET A 1 0.07 11.97 13.18
CA MET A 1 -0.32 10.81 12.36
C MET A 1 -1.50 10.15 13.04
N LYS A 2 -2.54 9.79 12.30
CA LYS A 2 -3.69 9.03 12.85
C LYS A 2 -3.80 7.70 12.14
N PHE A 3 -4.50 6.76 12.76
CA PHE A 3 -4.75 5.43 12.21
C PHE A 3 -6.26 5.17 12.20
N GLU A 4 -6.77 4.71 11.07
CA GLU A 4 -8.18 4.40 10.90
C GLU A 4 -8.38 2.92 10.61
N ARG A 5 -9.36 2.30 11.26
CA ARG A 5 -9.81 0.96 10.91
C ARG A 5 -10.39 0.97 9.50
N ILE A 6 -9.96 0.03 8.68
CA ILE A 6 -10.51 -0.12 7.32
C ILE A 6 -11.87 -0.81 7.37
N ILE A 7 -12.04 -1.74 8.30
CA ILE A 7 -13.30 -2.48 8.48
C ILE A 7 -13.79 -2.26 9.89
N GLU A 8 -15.02 -1.77 10.01
CA GLU A 8 -15.62 -1.48 11.31
C GLU A 8 -15.68 -2.73 12.20
N GLY A 9 -15.25 -2.58 13.45
CA GLY A 9 -15.23 -3.67 14.44
C GLY A 9 -14.16 -4.74 14.22
N LYS A 10 -13.19 -4.50 13.30
CA LYS A 10 -12.08 -5.40 13.04
C LYS A 10 -10.74 -4.69 13.23
N ASP A 11 -9.84 -5.27 14.02
CA ASP A 11 -8.55 -4.67 14.40
C ASP A 11 -7.36 -5.19 13.60
N HIS A 12 -7.58 -5.93 12.50
CA HIS A 12 -6.51 -6.54 11.72
C HIS A 12 -6.06 -5.71 10.50
N LEU A 13 -6.84 -4.71 10.07
CA LEU A 13 -6.45 -3.87 8.94
C LEU A 13 -6.73 -2.39 9.22
N TRP A 14 -5.65 -1.62 9.21
CA TRP A 14 -5.64 -0.19 9.49
C TRP A 14 -5.00 0.57 8.33
N ALA A 15 -5.28 1.85 8.22
CA ALA A 15 -4.56 2.75 7.32
C ALA A 15 -4.16 4.04 8.04
N VAL A 16 -3.00 4.55 7.64
CA VAL A 16 -2.55 5.89 8.07
C VAL A 16 -3.47 6.95 7.50
N ARG A 17 -3.78 7.97 8.31
CA ARG A 17 -4.38 9.22 7.87
C ARG A 17 -3.54 10.41 8.31
N ASP A 18 -3.21 11.28 7.36
CA ASP A 18 -2.70 12.61 7.65
C ASP A 18 -3.84 13.46 8.25
N MET A 19 -3.58 14.16 9.35
CA MET A 19 -4.59 15.00 10.02
C MET A 19 -5.13 16.12 9.12
N ASN A 20 -4.38 16.54 8.12
CA ASN A 20 -4.74 17.59 7.16
C ASN A 20 -5.47 17.04 5.91
N LYS A 21 -5.65 15.72 5.80
CA LYS A 21 -6.33 15.09 4.66
C LYS A 21 -7.68 14.52 5.06
N PRO A 22 -8.69 14.58 4.17
CA PRO A 22 -10.02 14.03 4.46
C PRO A 22 -10.02 12.50 4.49
N ASN A 23 -9.21 11.85 3.66
CA ASN A 23 -9.16 10.42 3.46
C ASN A 23 -7.90 9.81 4.09
N ASN A 24 -7.99 8.56 4.53
CA ASN A 24 -6.83 7.76 4.85
C ASN A 24 -6.06 7.37 3.57
N GLU A 25 -4.84 6.86 3.73
CA GLU A 25 -3.94 6.57 2.60
C GLU A 25 -4.51 5.47 1.66
N LEU A 26 -5.28 4.50 2.16
CA LEU A 26 -5.90 3.48 1.31
C LEU A 26 -6.99 4.08 0.42
N ALA A 27 -7.91 4.85 1.00
CA ALA A 27 -8.99 5.49 0.25
C ALA A 27 -8.45 6.52 -0.76
N ALA A 28 -7.43 7.32 -0.37
CA ALA A 28 -6.78 8.27 -1.26
C ALA A 28 -6.07 7.58 -2.43
N LEU A 29 -5.50 6.40 -2.19
CA LEU A 29 -4.81 5.61 -3.20
C LEU A 29 -5.77 5.10 -4.28
N PHE A 30 -6.86 4.45 -3.88
CA PHE A 30 -7.87 3.95 -4.82
C PHE A 30 -8.62 5.08 -5.53
N GLN A 31 -8.82 6.23 -4.88
CA GLN A 31 -9.34 7.40 -5.56
C GLN A 31 -8.44 7.84 -6.72
N LYS A 32 -7.11 7.88 -6.53
CA LYS A 32 -6.15 8.20 -7.59
C LYS A 32 -6.12 7.15 -8.70
N TRP A 33 -6.16 5.86 -8.33
CA TRP A 33 -6.07 4.77 -9.31
C TRP A 33 -7.35 4.56 -10.12
N ASN A 34 -8.47 5.20 -9.71
CA ASN A 34 -9.71 5.28 -10.47
C ASN A 34 -9.90 6.63 -11.19
N ASP A 35 -8.94 7.55 -11.08
CA ASP A 35 -8.96 8.85 -11.77
C ASP A 35 -8.24 8.74 -13.12
N ALA A 36 -9.02 8.66 -14.20
CA ALA A 36 -8.49 8.49 -15.55
C ALA A 36 -7.60 9.66 -16.01
N GLU A 37 -7.87 10.91 -15.57
CA GLU A 37 -7.07 12.09 -15.90
C GLU A 37 -5.69 11.99 -15.21
N TYR A 38 -5.69 11.71 -13.90
CA TYR A 38 -4.46 11.46 -13.15
C TYR A 38 -3.62 10.33 -13.77
N LEU A 39 -4.24 9.21 -14.12
CA LEU A 39 -3.56 8.06 -14.71
C LEU A 39 -2.99 8.39 -16.09
N TRP A 40 -3.73 9.13 -16.90
CA TRP A 40 -3.26 9.56 -18.22
C TRP A 40 -1.99 10.39 -18.11
N ASP A 41 -2.01 11.43 -17.25
CA ASP A 41 -0.86 12.28 -17.04
C ASP A 41 0.33 11.49 -16.47
N PHE A 42 0.09 10.61 -15.49
CA PHE A 42 1.11 9.74 -14.94
C PHE A 42 1.80 8.86 -16.00
N PHE A 43 1.02 8.17 -16.83
CA PHE A 43 1.59 7.29 -17.86
C PHE A 43 2.23 8.06 -19.01
N LEU A 44 1.76 9.27 -19.31
CA LEU A 44 2.40 10.14 -20.27
C LEU A 44 3.81 10.56 -19.79
N GLU A 45 3.93 10.95 -18.54
CA GLU A 45 5.23 11.32 -17.93
C GLU A 45 6.18 10.12 -17.80
N ASN A 46 5.65 8.90 -17.65
CA ASN A 46 6.42 7.67 -17.46
C ASN A 46 6.35 6.72 -18.67
N GLN A 47 6.09 7.25 -19.86
CA GLN A 47 5.88 6.45 -21.08
C GLN A 47 7.10 5.56 -21.44
N ASN A 48 8.31 6.05 -21.22
CA ASN A 48 9.53 5.28 -21.50
C ASN A 48 9.59 4.02 -20.60
N ASP A 49 9.26 4.14 -19.31
CA ASP A 49 9.26 2.99 -18.39
C ASP A 49 8.16 1.99 -18.76
N LEU A 50 6.99 2.48 -19.16
CA LEU A 50 5.88 1.65 -19.60
C LEU A 50 6.26 0.82 -20.84
N GLN A 51 6.92 1.42 -21.81
CA GLN A 51 7.40 0.74 -23.02
C GLN A 51 8.55 -0.21 -22.73
N GLU A 52 9.54 0.21 -21.94
CA GLU A 52 10.74 -0.58 -21.64
C GLU A 52 10.42 -1.84 -20.83
N PHE A 53 9.60 -1.73 -19.76
CA PHE A 53 9.39 -2.81 -18.81
C PHE A 53 8.12 -3.62 -19.05
N PHE A 54 7.10 -3.04 -19.72
CA PHE A 54 5.79 -3.68 -19.93
C PHE A 54 5.42 -3.85 -21.41
N HIS A 55 6.18 -3.24 -22.32
CA HIS A 55 5.96 -3.30 -23.79
C HIS A 55 4.56 -2.79 -24.20
N ILE A 56 4.02 -1.82 -23.45
CA ILE A 56 2.75 -1.16 -23.74
C ILE A 56 3.04 0.21 -24.36
N GLU A 57 2.48 0.43 -25.56
CA GLU A 57 2.68 1.66 -26.33
C GLU A 57 1.53 2.66 -26.15
N ARG A 58 0.31 2.13 -25.87
CA ARG A 58 -0.90 2.96 -25.77
C ARG A 58 -1.18 3.32 -24.32
N ILE A 59 -1.15 4.61 -24.02
CA ILE A 59 -1.47 5.14 -22.68
C ILE A 59 -2.90 4.76 -22.26
N SER A 60 -3.88 4.79 -23.18
CA SER A 60 -5.25 4.39 -22.90
C SER A 60 -5.36 2.95 -22.37
N GLU A 61 -4.56 2.03 -22.92
CA GLU A 61 -4.50 0.64 -22.45
C GLU A 61 -3.97 0.57 -21.00
N ALA A 62 -2.90 1.31 -20.69
CA ALA A 62 -2.35 1.35 -19.35
C ALA A 62 -3.31 1.97 -18.33
N VAL A 63 -4.11 2.98 -18.74
CA VAL A 63 -5.15 3.59 -17.91
C VAL A 63 -6.27 2.58 -17.61
N GLU A 64 -6.82 1.93 -18.64
CA GLU A 64 -7.87 0.91 -18.50
C GLU A 64 -7.40 -0.24 -17.62
N ASP A 65 -6.21 -0.77 -17.89
CA ASP A 65 -5.58 -1.85 -17.12
C ASP A 65 -5.35 -1.47 -15.66
N THR A 66 -5.02 -0.20 -15.39
CA THR A 66 -4.82 0.27 -14.01
C THR A 66 -6.14 0.34 -13.25
N ILE A 67 -7.21 0.86 -13.86
CA ILE A 67 -8.53 0.95 -13.24
C ILE A 67 -9.06 -0.45 -12.92
N ASP A 68 -9.00 -1.37 -13.88
CA ASP A 68 -9.42 -2.77 -13.69
C ASP A 68 -8.63 -3.47 -12.59
N ASP A 69 -7.30 -3.25 -12.57
CA ASP A 69 -6.41 -3.84 -11.57
C ASP A 69 -6.64 -3.25 -10.17
N ALA A 70 -6.91 -1.94 -10.10
CA ALA A 70 -7.25 -1.26 -8.85
C ALA A 70 -8.54 -1.81 -8.24
N GLU A 71 -9.60 -1.98 -9.03
CA GLU A 71 -10.87 -2.56 -8.57
C GLU A 71 -10.67 -3.97 -8.00
N GLN A 72 -9.89 -4.80 -8.70
CA GLN A 72 -9.61 -6.16 -8.24
C GLN A 72 -8.78 -6.17 -6.95
N LEU A 73 -7.75 -5.31 -6.87
CA LEU A 73 -6.88 -5.22 -5.69
C LEU A 73 -7.64 -4.68 -4.48
N GLU A 74 -8.49 -3.67 -4.66
CA GLU A 74 -9.36 -3.14 -3.61
C GLU A 74 -10.28 -4.23 -3.06
N ARG A 75 -10.93 -4.97 -3.95
CA ARG A 75 -11.78 -6.10 -3.56
C ARG A 75 -11.01 -7.15 -2.76
N LEU A 76 -9.82 -7.55 -3.22
CA LEU A 76 -8.96 -8.48 -2.49
C LEU A 76 -8.64 -7.98 -1.09
N ILE A 77 -8.26 -6.71 -0.93
CA ILE A 77 -7.92 -6.13 0.38
C ILE A 77 -9.14 -6.09 1.30
N LEU A 78 -10.32 -5.76 0.79
CA LEU A 78 -11.54 -5.62 1.59
C LEU A 78 -12.23 -6.97 1.89
N GLU A 79 -12.11 -7.98 1.01
CA GLU A 79 -12.73 -9.29 1.18
C GLU A 79 -11.90 -10.26 2.04
N ILE A 80 -10.56 -10.16 2.01
CA ILE A 80 -9.67 -11.02 2.80
C ILE A 80 -9.94 -11.02 4.30
N PRO A 81 -10.36 -9.91 4.94
CA PRO A 81 -10.75 -9.92 6.34
C PRO A 81 -11.82 -10.95 6.70
N TYR A 82 -12.62 -11.39 5.76
CA TYR A 82 -13.60 -12.47 5.97
C TYR A 82 -12.98 -13.86 5.89
N THR A 83 -11.82 -14.00 5.25
CA THR A 83 -11.10 -15.26 5.06
C THR A 83 -9.89 -15.44 5.99
N GLU A 84 -9.58 -14.44 6.82
CA GLU A 84 -8.51 -14.46 7.84
C GLU A 84 -7.09 -14.67 7.31
N ASN A 85 -6.78 -14.27 6.06
CA ASN A 85 -5.49 -14.60 5.45
C ASN A 85 -4.78 -13.41 4.79
N LEU A 86 -4.66 -12.28 5.52
CA LEU A 86 -3.91 -11.10 5.06
C LEU A 86 -2.43 -11.42 4.82
N ASP A 87 -1.84 -12.36 5.57
CA ASP A 87 -0.46 -12.81 5.37
C ASP A 87 -0.21 -13.46 4.00
N GLU A 88 -1.24 -13.92 3.30
CA GLU A 88 -1.10 -14.42 1.91
C GLU A 88 -1.09 -13.28 0.88
N LEU A 89 -1.78 -12.18 1.18
CA LEU A 89 -1.83 -11.01 0.30
C LEU A 89 -0.60 -10.12 0.47
N PHE A 90 -0.22 -9.82 1.72
CA PHE A 90 0.94 -9.00 2.02
C PHE A 90 2.19 -9.86 2.12
N ILE A 91 3.21 -9.53 1.34
CA ILE A 91 4.48 -10.23 1.30
C ILE A 91 5.64 -9.28 1.62
N PRO A 92 6.77 -9.76 2.14
CA PRO A 92 7.92 -8.94 2.47
C PRO A 92 8.35 -8.03 1.31
N LEU A 93 8.62 -6.77 1.62
CA LEU A 93 9.10 -5.79 0.64
C LEU A 93 10.48 -6.17 0.11
N SER A 94 11.31 -6.73 0.97
CA SER A 94 12.66 -7.20 0.68
C SER A 94 12.96 -8.50 1.43
N SER A 95 13.74 -9.40 0.84
CA SER A 95 14.20 -10.64 1.48
C SER A 95 15.10 -10.41 2.71
N THR A 96 15.60 -9.18 2.89
CA THR A 96 16.43 -8.80 4.04
C THR A 96 15.64 -8.23 5.22
N ASP A 97 14.32 -8.02 5.06
CA ASP A 97 13.44 -7.47 6.11
C ASP A 97 13.04 -8.49 7.19
N MET A 98 13.73 -9.61 7.28
CA MET A 98 13.46 -10.70 8.24
C MET A 98 14.07 -10.46 9.64
N THR A 99 14.21 -9.25 10.11
CA THR A 99 14.75 -8.98 11.46
C THR A 99 13.67 -9.10 12.52
N ILE A 100 13.89 -10.02 13.44
CA ILE A 100 12.96 -10.50 14.50
C ILE A 100 12.52 -9.41 15.52
N ARG A 101 13.06 -8.19 15.45
CA ARG A 101 12.81 -7.10 16.42
C ARG A 101 12.25 -5.82 15.84
N GLU A 102 12.04 -5.72 14.54
CA GLU A 102 11.50 -4.54 13.87
C GLU A 102 10.21 -4.90 13.16
N LEU A 103 9.25 -3.97 13.16
CA LEU A 103 8.02 -4.12 12.39
C LEU A 103 8.34 -4.33 10.91
N ALA A 104 7.90 -5.43 10.34
CA ALA A 104 8.20 -5.81 8.96
C ALA A 104 7.50 -4.88 7.97
N ARG A 105 8.19 -4.55 6.86
CA ARG A 105 7.64 -3.79 5.74
C ARG A 105 7.14 -4.74 4.67
N GLU A 106 5.89 -4.61 4.26
CA GLU A 106 5.25 -5.53 3.33
C GLU A 106 4.53 -4.80 2.19
N LYS A 107 4.14 -5.53 1.16
CA LYS A 107 3.41 -5.02 -0.01
C LYS A 107 2.38 -6.03 -0.48
N ALA A 108 1.24 -5.52 -0.95
CA ALA A 108 0.25 -6.28 -1.66
C ALA A 108 0.20 -5.87 -3.14
N ARG A 109 -0.14 -6.81 -4.00
CA ARG A 109 -0.43 -6.61 -5.42
C ARG A 109 -1.40 -7.67 -5.92
N ASN A 110 -2.08 -7.40 -7.03
CA ASN A 110 -2.84 -8.42 -7.72
C ASN A 110 -1.90 -9.42 -8.41
N TRP A 111 -1.97 -10.68 -8.01
CA TRP A 111 -1.14 -11.76 -8.55
C TRP A 111 -1.77 -12.44 -9.79
N ASN A 112 -3.08 -12.29 -9.96
CA ASN A 112 -3.86 -12.97 -11.00
C ASN A 112 -4.07 -12.10 -12.26
N ARG A 113 -3.31 -11.02 -12.41
CA ARG A 113 -3.38 -10.13 -13.57
C ARG A 113 -3.00 -10.88 -14.84
N THR A 114 -3.85 -10.78 -15.87
CA THR A 114 -3.58 -11.34 -17.21
C THR A 114 -2.88 -10.31 -18.10
N GLY A 115 -2.03 -10.79 -19.02
CA GLY A 115 -1.32 -9.95 -19.98
C GLY A 115 0.06 -9.47 -19.49
N HIS A 116 0.12 -8.84 -18.33
CA HIS A 116 1.37 -8.38 -17.71
C HIS A 116 1.29 -8.44 -16.18
N ALA A 117 2.44 -8.35 -15.50
CA ALA A 117 2.45 -8.28 -14.04
C ALA A 117 1.82 -6.97 -13.58
N SER A 118 1.01 -7.01 -12.50
CA SER A 118 0.49 -5.78 -11.90
C SER A 118 1.62 -4.82 -11.51
N TRP A 119 1.47 -3.56 -11.85
CA TRP A 119 2.34 -2.46 -11.37
C TRP A 119 1.83 -1.78 -10.11
N LEU A 120 0.59 -2.05 -9.70
CA LEU A 120 0.05 -1.50 -8.46
C LEU A 120 0.71 -2.16 -7.23
N ARG A 121 1.04 -1.34 -6.25
CA ARG A 121 1.59 -1.79 -4.97
C ARG A 121 0.93 -1.02 -3.84
N VAL A 122 0.35 -1.74 -2.89
CA VAL A 122 -0.07 -1.21 -1.58
C VAL A 122 1.00 -1.58 -0.56
N TYR A 123 1.50 -0.61 0.18
CA TYR A 123 2.55 -0.79 1.18
C TYR A 123 1.96 -0.77 2.57
N ALA A 124 2.43 -1.68 3.41
CA ALA A 124 1.98 -1.82 4.79
C ALA A 124 3.13 -2.16 5.75
N ILE A 125 2.90 -1.88 7.02
CA ILE A 125 3.68 -2.37 8.14
C ILE A 125 2.90 -3.52 8.76
N ARG A 126 3.56 -4.65 8.94
CA ARG A 126 3.04 -5.78 9.67
C ARG A 126 3.31 -5.60 11.15
N LEU A 127 2.27 -5.56 11.97
CA LEU A 127 2.39 -5.52 13.43
C LEU A 127 2.59 -6.93 13.99
N GLU A 128 1.76 -7.86 13.55
CA GLU A 128 1.83 -9.28 13.86
C GLU A 128 1.13 -10.11 12.78
N LYS A 129 0.94 -11.42 13.03
CA LYS A 129 0.24 -12.29 12.07
C LYS A 129 -1.16 -11.77 11.77
N ASN A 130 -1.45 -11.57 10.49
CA ASN A 130 -2.73 -11.04 9.98
C ASN A 130 -3.11 -9.63 10.48
N VAL A 131 -2.16 -8.84 11.02
CA VAL A 131 -2.44 -7.45 11.46
C VAL A 131 -1.52 -6.48 10.75
N PHE A 132 -2.12 -5.54 9.99
CA PHE A 132 -1.39 -4.64 9.10
C PHE A 132 -1.85 -3.18 9.21
N VAL A 133 -0.90 -2.28 9.03
CA VAL A 133 -1.12 -0.83 8.89
C VAL A 133 -0.70 -0.39 7.50
N ILE A 134 -1.65 -0.03 6.65
CA ILE A 134 -1.40 0.48 5.29
C ILE A 134 -0.85 1.90 5.39
N THR A 135 0.26 2.17 4.72
CA THR A 135 0.95 3.46 4.74
C THR A 135 0.85 4.23 3.43
N GLY A 136 0.42 3.59 2.36
CA GLY A 136 0.29 4.16 1.04
C GLY A 136 0.47 3.15 -0.07
N GLY A 137 0.83 3.61 -1.26
CA GLY A 137 1.09 2.75 -2.40
C GLY A 137 1.55 3.52 -3.62
N ALA A 138 1.93 2.80 -4.67
CA ALA A 138 2.43 3.39 -5.89
C ALA A 138 2.12 2.56 -7.14
N ILE A 139 2.10 3.23 -8.29
CA ILE A 139 2.29 2.61 -9.59
C ILE A 139 3.80 2.41 -9.79
N LYS A 140 4.26 1.15 -9.79
CA LYS A 140 5.68 0.81 -9.87
C LYS A 140 6.01 0.20 -11.21
N LEU A 141 6.57 0.99 -12.12
CA LEU A 141 6.98 0.58 -13.46
C LEU A 141 8.43 0.09 -13.53
N THR A 142 9.28 0.46 -12.59
CA THR A 142 10.71 0.11 -12.55
C THR A 142 11.02 -1.06 -11.63
N ARG A 143 12.26 -1.57 -11.66
CA ARG A 143 12.65 -2.73 -10.84
C ARG A 143 12.72 -2.42 -9.36
N THR A 144 13.26 -1.26 -8.97
CA THR A 144 13.39 -0.85 -7.56
C THR A 144 12.56 0.39 -7.25
N MET A 145 12.30 0.66 -5.96
CA MET A 145 11.54 1.85 -5.54
C MET A 145 12.38 3.13 -5.64
N GLN A 146 13.69 3.01 -5.55
CA GLN A 146 14.62 4.14 -5.55
C GLN A 146 14.84 4.74 -6.95
N GLU A 147 14.41 4.07 -8.00
CA GLU A 147 14.61 4.54 -9.38
C GLU A 147 13.70 5.72 -9.76
N ARG A 148 12.62 5.95 -9.03
CA ARG A 148 11.68 7.05 -9.30
C ARG A 148 11.28 7.76 -8.03
N THR A 149 11.13 9.09 -8.13
CA THR A 149 10.83 9.97 -6.98
C THR A 149 9.51 9.58 -6.28
N HIS A 150 8.47 9.23 -7.04
CA HIS A 150 7.17 8.89 -6.44
C HIS A 150 7.22 7.58 -5.64
N THR A 151 7.96 6.56 -6.11
CA THR A 151 8.15 5.31 -5.36
C THR A 151 9.08 5.47 -4.17
N GLN A 152 10.11 6.31 -4.30
CA GLN A 152 10.98 6.66 -3.17
C GLN A 152 10.19 7.39 -2.07
N ALA A 153 9.31 8.33 -2.44
CA ALA A 153 8.47 9.04 -1.48
C ALA A 153 7.56 8.08 -0.68
N GLU A 154 7.03 7.04 -1.31
CA GLU A 154 6.24 6.01 -0.61
C GLU A 154 7.11 5.17 0.35
N LEU A 155 8.34 4.84 -0.04
CA LEU A 155 9.29 4.17 0.85
C LEU A 155 9.63 5.04 2.07
N ASP A 156 9.79 6.33 1.88
CA ASP A 156 10.07 7.29 2.95
C ASP A 156 8.87 7.39 3.91
N LYS A 157 7.63 7.46 3.41
CA LYS A 157 6.41 7.41 4.23
C LYS A 157 6.32 6.12 5.06
N LEU A 158 6.59 5.00 4.43
CA LEU A 158 6.61 3.70 5.10
C LEU A 158 7.62 3.67 6.27
N ASN A 159 8.84 4.17 6.02
CA ASN A 159 9.88 4.25 7.03
C ASN A 159 9.53 5.24 8.16
N GLN A 160 8.96 6.40 7.83
CA GLN A 160 8.50 7.38 8.82
C GLN A 160 7.41 6.81 9.71
N CYS A 161 6.42 6.11 9.14
CA CYS A 161 5.37 5.46 9.91
C CYS A 161 5.95 4.39 10.84
N ARG A 162 6.87 3.55 10.35
CA ARG A 162 7.55 2.53 11.16
C ARG A 162 8.32 3.14 12.34
N GLN A 163 9.07 4.23 12.09
CA GLN A 163 9.79 4.94 13.14
C GLN A 163 8.83 5.57 14.16
N TYR A 164 7.72 6.15 13.71
CA TYR A 164 6.69 6.71 14.59
C TYR A 164 6.11 5.63 15.52
N LEU A 165 5.71 4.48 14.99
CA LEU A 165 5.20 3.36 15.77
C LEU A 165 6.23 2.87 16.80
N ALA A 166 7.48 2.64 16.37
CA ALA A 166 8.56 2.19 17.25
C ALA A 166 8.87 3.19 18.37
N SER A 167 8.87 4.50 18.08
CA SER A 167 9.12 5.56 19.08
C SER A 167 7.98 5.72 20.09
N ASN A 168 6.77 5.26 19.75
CA ASN A 168 5.62 5.17 20.67
C ASN A 168 5.48 3.80 21.36
N GLY A 169 6.51 2.95 21.29
CA GLY A 169 6.54 1.67 21.99
C GLY A 169 5.69 0.57 21.34
N VAL A 170 5.30 0.74 20.08
CA VAL A 170 4.52 -0.27 19.34
C VAL A 170 5.45 -1.35 18.81
N PHE A 171 5.17 -2.61 19.15
CA PHE A 171 5.91 -3.80 18.71
C PHE A 171 4.98 -4.98 18.35
N ASP A 172 3.68 -4.88 18.63
CA ASP A 172 2.62 -5.83 18.31
C ASP A 172 1.26 -5.13 18.22
N SER A 173 0.19 -5.88 18.01
CA SER A 173 -1.17 -5.33 17.92
C SER A 173 -1.68 -4.79 19.26
N ASP A 174 -1.36 -5.41 20.38
CA ASP A 174 -1.83 -4.98 21.70
C ASP A 174 -1.23 -3.62 22.09
N SER A 175 0.08 -3.43 21.89
CA SER A 175 0.74 -2.13 22.10
C SER A 175 0.26 -1.06 21.12
N PHE A 176 -0.10 -1.44 19.89
CA PHE A 176 -0.69 -0.53 18.92
C PHE A 176 -2.08 -0.05 19.35
N ILE A 177 -2.96 -0.95 19.77
CA ILE A 177 -4.30 -0.61 20.27
C ILE A 177 -4.20 0.30 21.49
N SER A 178 -3.32 -0.02 22.44
CA SER A 178 -3.07 0.81 23.63
C SER A 178 -2.67 2.24 23.26
N MET A 179 -1.75 2.40 22.30
CA MET A 179 -1.35 3.72 21.77
C MET A 179 -2.54 4.49 21.18
N ILE A 180 -3.40 3.82 20.37
CA ILE A 180 -4.57 4.47 19.77
C ILE A 180 -5.59 4.91 20.81
N GLU A 181 -5.80 4.12 21.84
CA GLU A 181 -6.73 4.45 22.94
C GLU A 181 -6.23 5.66 23.74
N GLU A 182 -4.93 5.77 24.00
CA GLU A 182 -4.33 6.93 24.66
C GLU A 182 -4.45 8.22 23.83
N ASP A 183 -4.31 8.15 22.52
CA ASP A 183 -4.42 9.31 21.61
C ASP A 183 -5.89 9.83 21.49
N ASN A 184 -6.89 9.05 21.92
CA ASN A 184 -8.31 9.42 21.85
C ASN A 184 -8.88 9.97 23.19
N ILE A 185 -8.07 10.08 24.24
CA ILE A 185 -8.40 10.69 25.53
C ILE A 185 -8.02 12.17 25.52
#